data_b525268fbc08091c64b924feada7851b
#
_entry.id   b525268fbc08091c64b924feada7851b
#
_cell.length_a   1.000
_cell.length_b   1.000
_cell.length_c   1.000
_cell.angle_alpha   90.00
_cell.angle_beta   90.00
_cell.angle_gamma   90.00
#
_symmetry.space_group_name_H-M   'P 1'
#
loop_
_entity.id
_entity.type
_entity.pdbx_description
1 polymer ?
#
loop_
_entity_poly.entity_id
_entity_poly.type
_entity_poly.pdbx_seq_one_letter_code
_entity_poly.pdbx_strand_id
1 'polypeptide(L)'
;MISLYATVVGMTTIIGSYVCDRILGCRRSLLVARVTGFIGYTLLAFPLGVVGYAVAMGCMVFGSLFAGRCIETLIGKFYDENDGRRDSAFTISYVISNIGAAAPALAGVIAAKCGYHAAFALSAVLSFLGTVAYIATYKKFFGNIGLEPDDPLPADKKRSFVVKMLIVVAIVGTALAVSFATGKLKISSFANVVSTISIFIPLAYLVFIYSSKKTEKHEKKKVLCLLPPFICNAVTLLIWTQTISILAIFYEEKVNRVIFGVEIPAASFQTIPAIFAVCFGSLLTMLWTKLGKKQPFGTTKMGFGTILWGLGAMIIVLLYIIYPGDAKVNAWWIVLFYAVLMFAEGFTCPIGYSITAVAAPKAFVTQMMTVWSMSQSVGAALNMILVNFYKEGSEVPFFIGIGAVVAILGAVVLAFSKKLAEGMGMEREA
;
A
#
# COMPACT_ATOMS: atom_id res chain seq x y z
N MET A 1 17.28 -3.81 7.97
CA MET A 1 16.58 -5.12 8.10
C MET A 1 15.08 -4.96 7.80
N ILE A 2 14.33 -4.11 8.53
CA ILE A 2 12.86 -3.93 8.33
C ILE A 2 12.54 -3.45 6.92
N SER A 3 13.24 -2.44 6.40
CA SER A 3 13.03 -1.92 5.04
C SER A 3 13.30 -2.96 3.95
N LEU A 4 14.34 -3.78 4.14
CA LEU A 4 14.68 -4.89 3.24
C LEU A 4 13.55 -5.94 3.23
N TYR A 5 13.07 -6.33 4.42
CA TYR A 5 11.94 -7.25 4.56
C TYR A 5 10.70 -6.73 3.81
N ALA A 6 10.33 -5.47 4.04
CA ALA A 6 9.18 -4.86 3.39
C ALA A 6 9.30 -4.84 1.85
N THR A 7 10.51 -4.55 1.34
CA THR A 7 10.75 -4.52 -0.12
C THR A 7 10.71 -5.93 -0.72
N VAL A 8 11.33 -6.93 -0.08
CA VAL A 8 11.29 -8.33 -0.53
C VAL A 8 9.86 -8.86 -0.52
N VAL A 9 9.10 -8.60 0.55
CA VAL A 9 7.68 -8.95 0.62
C VAL A 9 6.90 -8.28 -0.51
N GLY A 10 7.12 -6.99 -0.78
CA GLY A 10 6.49 -6.29 -1.91
C GLY A 10 6.77 -6.94 -3.26
N MET A 11 8.01 -7.37 -3.51
CA MET A 11 8.38 -8.06 -4.74
C MET A 11 7.75 -9.46 -4.84
N THR A 12 7.72 -10.21 -3.75
CA THR A 12 7.16 -11.57 -3.75
C THR A 12 5.65 -11.58 -3.93
N THR A 13 4.93 -10.51 -3.59
CA THR A 13 3.48 -10.42 -3.82
C THR A 13 3.08 -10.49 -5.31
N ILE A 14 4.00 -10.16 -6.24
CA ILE A 14 3.77 -10.35 -7.68
C ILE A 14 3.61 -11.84 -8.01
N ILE A 15 4.47 -12.69 -7.43
CA ILE A 15 4.39 -14.14 -7.61
C ILE A 15 3.07 -14.65 -7.03
N GLY A 16 2.71 -14.17 -5.85
CA GLY A 16 1.46 -14.53 -5.19
C GLY A 16 0.23 -14.10 -5.99
N SER A 17 0.21 -12.91 -6.57
CA SER A 17 -0.89 -12.46 -7.43
C SER A 17 -0.99 -13.28 -8.72
N TYR A 18 0.14 -13.67 -9.33
CA TYR A 18 0.15 -14.60 -10.45
C TYR A 18 -0.45 -15.96 -10.07
N VAL A 19 -0.07 -16.50 -8.90
CA VAL A 19 -0.65 -17.76 -8.39
C VAL A 19 -2.14 -17.62 -8.13
N CYS A 20 -2.57 -16.47 -7.62
CA CYS A 20 -3.98 -16.16 -7.41
C CYS A 20 -4.76 -16.17 -8.73
N ASP A 21 -4.32 -15.42 -9.73
CA ASP A 21 -5.03 -15.27 -11.01
C ASP A 21 -4.98 -16.53 -11.88
N ARG A 22 -3.97 -17.42 -11.67
CA ARG A 22 -3.69 -18.55 -12.57
C ARG A 22 -3.90 -19.94 -11.97
N ILE A 23 -3.84 -20.07 -10.64
CA ILE A 23 -3.75 -21.40 -10.00
C ILE A 23 -4.85 -21.60 -8.95
N LEU A 24 -4.96 -20.71 -7.96
CA LEU A 24 -5.77 -20.91 -6.76
C LEU A 24 -7.10 -20.17 -6.76
N GLY A 25 -7.15 -18.97 -7.36
CA GLY A 25 -8.20 -17.99 -7.12
C GLY A 25 -8.03 -17.20 -5.82
N CYS A 26 -8.62 -16.01 -5.74
CA CYS A 26 -8.41 -15.09 -4.61
C CYS A 26 -8.84 -15.66 -3.26
N ARG A 27 -9.94 -16.41 -3.21
CA ARG A 27 -10.46 -16.96 -1.94
C ARG A 27 -9.57 -18.01 -1.33
N ARG A 28 -9.06 -18.95 -2.15
CA ARG A 28 -8.14 -20.00 -1.68
C ARG A 28 -6.79 -19.40 -1.29
N SER A 29 -6.28 -18.46 -2.10
CA SER A 29 -5.04 -17.74 -1.78
C SER A 29 -5.17 -17.00 -0.45
N LEU A 30 -6.26 -16.28 -0.19
CA LEU A 30 -6.50 -15.58 1.06
C LEU A 30 -6.61 -16.56 2.25
N LEU A 31 -7.23 -17.73 2.06
CA LEU A 31 -7.30 -18.76 3.11
C LEU A 31 -5.91 -19.28 3.46
N VAL A 32 -5.07 -19.62 2.47
CA VAL A 32 -3.69 -20.03 2.67
C VAL A 32 -2.93 -18.97 3.47
N ALA A 33 -3.04 -17.71 3.08
CA ALA A 33 -2.38 -16.59 3.75
C ALA A 33 -2.79 -16.46 5.23
N ARG A 34 -4.10 -16.58 5.52
CA ARG A 34 -4.63 -16.48 6.89
C ARG A 34 -4.16 -17.65 7.77
N VAL A 35 -4.21 -18.86 7.24
CA VAL A 35 -3.77 -20.07 8.00
C VAL A 35 -2.27 -20.01 8.27
N THR A 36 -1.45 -19.68 7.28
CA THR A 36 0.01 -19.57 7.46
C THR A 36 0.40 -18.41 8.37
N GLY A 37 -0.30 -17.27 8.29
CA GLY A 37 -0.13 -16.15 9.21
C GLY A 37 -0.48 -16.53 10.65
N PHE A 38 -1.59 -17.22 10.86
CA PHE A 38 -1.97 -17.77 12.20
C PHE A 38 -0.90 -18.71 12.75
N ILE A 39 -0.39 -19.64 11.94
CA ILE A 39 0.70 -20.55 12.35
C ILE A 39 1.95 -19.73 12.73
N GLY A 40 2.34 -18.75 11.91
CA GLY A 40 3.48 -17.89 12.19
C GLY A 40 3.36 -17.15 13.52
N TYR A 41 2.25 -16.47 13.80
CA TYR A 41 2.03 -15.79 15.09
C TYR A 41 1.97 -16.78 16.26
N THR A 42 1.40 -17.96 16.06
CA THR A 42 1.38 -19.00 17.10
C THR A 42 2.79 -19.47 17.45
N LEU A 43 3.66 -19.71 16.46
CA LEU A 43 5.05 -20.09 16.72
C LEU A 43 5.83 -18.99 17.46
N LEU A 44 5.56 -17.70 17.17
CA LEU A 44 6.19 -16.57 17.86
C LEU A 44 5.68 -16.44 19.32
N ALA A 45 4.49 -16.93 19.63
CA ALA A 45 3.94 -16.89 20.98
C ALA A 45 4.65 -17.88 21.94
N PHE A 46 5.36 -18.88 21.42
CA PHE A 46 6.12 -19.84 22.22
C PHE A 46 7.63 -19.55 22.18
N PRO A 47 8.37 -19.80 23.28
CA PRO A 47 9.81 -19.56 23.36
C PRO A 47 10.62 -20.67 22.66
N LEU A 48 10.46 -20.81 21.36
CA LEU A 48 11.10 -21.87 20.53
C LEU A 48 12.53 -21.55 20.08
N GLY A 49 13.14 -20.48 20.62
CA GLY A 49 14.48 -20.04 20.24
C GLY A 49 14.61 -19.56 18.81
N VAL A 50 15.85 -19.50 18.31
CA VAL A 50 16.19 -18.93 16.97
C VAL A 50 15.55 -19.73 15.84
N VAL A 51 15.51 -21.07 15.96
CA VAL A 51 14.92 -21.93 14.92
C VAL A 51 13.42 -21.70 14.82
N GLY A 52 12.70 -21.67 15.96
CA GLY A 52 11.27 -21.37 15.98
C GLY A 52 10.95 -19.99 15.41
N TYR A 53 11.77 -18.98 15.74
CA TYR A 53 11.66 -17.64 15.16
C TYR A 53 11.83 -17.66 13.62
N ALA A 54 12.85 -18.34 13.12
CA ALA A 54 13.12 -18.45 11.68
C ALA A 54 11.97 -19.12 10.93
N VAL A 55 11.42 -20.23 11.48
CA VAL A 55 10.28 -20.95 10.90
C VAL A 55 9.02 -20.06 10.91
N ALA A 56 8.77 -19.35 12.02
CA ALA A 56 7.64 -18.41 12.13
C ALA A 56 7.72 -17.30 11.08
N MET A 57 8.89 -16.67 10.93
CA MET A 57 9.12 -15.65 9.91
C MET A 57 8.94 -16.23 8.49
N GLY A 58 9.40 -17.44 8.24
CA GLY A 58 9.16 -18.15 6.99
C GLY A 58 7.67 -18.35 6.69
N CYS A 59 6.88 -18.77 7.67
CA CYS A 59 5.43 -18.89 7.56
C CYS A 59 4.76 -17.54 7.26
N MET A 60 5.19 -16.47 7.91
CA MET A 60 4.64 -15.13 7.68
C MET A 60 4.98 -14.59 6.30
N VAL A 61 6.22 -14.76 5.82
CA VAL A 61 6.63 -14.40 4.45
C VAL A 61 5.82 -15.20 3.43
N PHE A 62 5.70 -16.50 3.62
CA PHE A 62 4.91 -17.37 2.75
C PHE A 62 3.44 -16.95 2.74
N GLY A 63 2.86 -16.65 3.90
CA GLY A 63 1.49 -16.15 4.02
C GLY A 63 1.30 -14.81 3.30
N SER A 64 2.21 -13.87 3.48
CA SER A 64 2.14 -12.55 2.82
C SER A 64 2.24 -12.65 1.31
N LEU A 65 3.01 -13.60 0.79
CA LEU A 65 3.09 -13.89 -0.64
C LEU A 65 1.71 -14.23 -1.22
N PHE A 66 0.92 -15.08 -0.53
CA PHE A 66 -0.42 -15.46 -0.99
C PHE A 66 -1.51 -14.46 -0.61
N ALA A 67 -1.33 -13.66 0.44
CA ALA A 67 -2.28 -12.61 0.82
C ALA A 67 -2.43 -11.61 -0.34
N GLY A 68 -1.32 -11.15 -0.90
CA GLY A 68 -1.26 -10.20 -2.01
C GLY A 68 -2.29 -9.08 -1.86
N ARG A 69 -3.02 -8.85 -2.94
CA ARG A 69 -4.17 -7.93 -2.97
C ARG A 69 -5.51 -8.67 -3.18
N CYS A 70 -5.62 -9.86 -2.57
CA CYS A 70 -6.82 -10.68 -2.71
C CYS A 70 -8.08 -10.01 -2.17
N ILE A 71 -7.96 -9.21 -1.10
CA ILE A 71 -9.12 -8.50 -0.51
C ILE A 71 -9.61 -7.44 -1.49
N GLU A 72 -8.72 -6.59 -1.99
CA GLU A 72 -9.05 -5.54 -2.95
C GLU A 72 -9.60 -6.14 -4.26
N THR A 73 -9.02 -7.25 -4.71
CA THR A 73 -9.51 -7.99 -5.88
C THR A 73 -10.93 -8.53 -5.64
N LEU A 74 -11.21 -9.10 -4.47
CA LEU A 74 -12.54 -9.59 -4.13
C LEU A 74 -13.55 -8.45 -4.06
N ILE A 75 -13.19 -7.30 -3.46
CA ILE A 75 -14.05 -6.11 -3.45
C ILE A 75 -14.34 -5.67 -4.88
N GLY A 76 -13.31 -5.60 -5.73
CA GLY A 76 -13.47 -5.23 -7.15
C GLY A 76 -14.40 -6.15 -7.93
N LYS A 77 -14.44 -7.44 -7.57
CA LYS A 77 -15.34 -8.44 -8.22
C LYS A 77 -16.77 -8.43 -7.69
N PHE A 78 -17.00 -7.79 -6.53
CA PHE A 78 -18.33 -7.69 -5.93
C PHE A 78 -19.23 -6.63 -6.59
N TYR A 79 -18.60 -5.62 -7.18
CA TYR A 79 -19.30 -4.45 -7.71
C TYR A 79 -19.00 -4.31 -9.19
N ASP A 80 -20.04 -4.05 -9.98
CA ASP A 80 -19.91 -3.73 -11.40
C ASP A 80 -19.11 -2.45 -11.63
N GLU A 81 -18.62 -2.25 -12.87
CA GLU A 81 -17.76 -1.12 -13.23
C GLU A 81 -18.39 0.24 -12.93
N ASN A 82 -19.70 0.36 -13.03
CA ASN A 82 -20.47 1.59 -12.82
C ASN A 82 -21.26 1.63 -11.50
N ASP A 83 -21.05 0.66 -10.57
CA ASP A 83 -21.74 0.66 -9.28
C ASP A 83 -21.18 1.76 -8.36
N GLY A 84 -22.03 2.74 -8.04
CA GLY A 84 -21.65 3.86 -7.16
C GLY A 84 -21.23 3.46 -5.73
N ARG A 85 -21.55 2.24 -5.28
CA ARG A 85 -21.13 1.71 -3.96
C ARG A 85 -19.70 1.21 -3.94
N ARG A 86 -19.08 1.02 -5.08
CA ARG A 86 -17.73 0.48 -5.23
C ARG A 86 -16.68 1.31 -4.50
N ASP A 87 -16.66 2.63 -4.72
CA ASP A 87 -15.71 3.53 -4.08
C ASP A 87 -15.89 3.55 -2.55
N SER A 88 -17.15 3.48 -2.09
CA SER A 88 -17.47 3.35 -0.66
C SER A 88 -16.90 2.05 -0.07
N ALA A 89 -17.01 0.92 -0.79
CA ALA A 89 -16.50 -0.37 -0.32
C ALA A 89 -14.98 -0.37 -0.19
N PHE A 90 -14.25 0.21 -1.14
CA PHE A 90 -12.80 0.39 -1.05
C PHE A 90 -12.43 1.33 0.08
N THR A 91 -13.18 2.43 0.29
CA THR A 91 -12.96 3.37 1.39
C THR A 91 -13.21 2.72 2.75
N ILE A 92 -14.25 1.88 2.89
CA ILE A 92 -14.49 1.10 4.11
C ILE A 92 -13.32 0.13 4.38
N SER A 93 -12.83 -0.57 3.35
CA SER A 93 -11.65 -1.44 3.48
C SER A 93 -10.42 -0.68 3.96
N TYR A 94 -10.20 0.53 3.43
CA TYR A 94 -9.13 1.43 3.85
C TYR A 94 -9.28 1.85 5.33
N VAL A 95 -10.48 2.26 5.77
CA VAL A 95 -10.76 2.62 7.17
C VAL A 95 -10.47 1.45 8.11
N ILE A 96 -10.96 0.25 7.78
CA ILE A 96 -10.73 -0.96 8.58
C ILE A 96 -9.23 -1.29 8.65
N SER A 97 -8.49 -1.13 7.55
CA SER A 97 -7.05 -1.34 7.52
C SER A 97 -6.30 -0.36 8.44
N ASN A 98 -6.72 0.90 8.49
CA ASN A 98 -6.14 1.91 9.40
C ASN A 98 -6.47 1.65 10.87
N ILE A 99 -7.68 1.15 11.18
CA ILE A 99 -8.00 0.66 12.53
C ILE A 99 -7.06 -0.48 12.91
N GLY A 100 -6.82 -1.42 11.98
CA GLY A 100 -5.86 -2.52 12.17
C GLY A 100 -4.42 -2.04 12.36
N ALA A 101 -4.04 -0.95 11.70
CA ALA A 101 -2.71 -0.34 11.85
C ALA A 101 -2.44 0.24 13.26
N ALA A 102 -3.47 0.44 14.08
CA ALA A 102 -3.33 0.83 15.48
C ALA A 102 -2.98 -0.37 16.42
N ALA A 103 -3.17 -1.60 15.96
CA ALA A 103 -2.94 -2.81 16.77
C ALA A 103 -1.49 -2.94 17.31
N PRO A 104 -0.41 -2.54 16.60
CA PRO A 104 0.94 -2.55 17.15
C PRO A 104 1.12 -1.71 18.42
N ALA A 105 0.38 -0.60 18.57
CA ALA A 105 0.43 0.21 19.79
C ALA A 105 -0.09 -0.59 21.00
N LEU A 106 -1.21 -1.31 20.85
CA LEU A 106 -1.75 -2.20 21.87
C LEU A 106 -0.80 -3.37 22.17
N ALA A 107 -0.26 -3.99 21.11
CA ALA A 107 0.72 -5.06 21.25
C ALA A 107 1.99 -4.59 21.97
N GLY A 108 2.46 -3.36 21.72
CA GLY A 108 3.59 -2.75 22.40
C GLY A 108 3.37 -2.57 23.92
N VAL A 109 2.19 -2.13 24.33
CA VAL A 109 1.81 -2.03 25.76
C VAL A 109 1.81 -3.40 26.43
N ILE A 110 1.28 -4.42 25.76
CA ILE A 110 1.26 -5.79 26.28
C ILE A 110 2.69 -6.34 26.34
N ALA A 111 3.52 -6.10 25.32
CA ALA A 111 4.92 -6.53 25.29
C ALA A 111 5.72 -5.91 26.45
N ALA A 112 5.48 -4.64 26.77
CA ALA A 112 6.15 -3.95 27.89
C ALA A 112 5.74 -4.50 29.26
N LYS A 113 4.48 -4.93 29.43
CA LYS A 113 3.96 -5.42 30.73
C LYS A 113 4.09 -6.94 30.89
N CYS A 114 3.89 -7.71 29.85
CA CYS A 114 3.76 -9.17 29.87
C CYS A 114 4.78 -9.90 29.00
N GLY A 115 5.68 -9.16 28.34
CA GLY A 115 6.69 -9.70 27.42
C GLY A 115 6.19 -9.91 25.99
N TYR A 116 7.16 -10.09 25.08
CA TYR A 116 6.88 -10.19 23.63
C TYR A 116 6.03 -11.42 23.26
N HIS A 117 6.21 -12.55 23.97
CA HIS A 117 5.41 -13.76 23.70
C HIS A 117 3.92 -13.53 23.95
N ALA A 118 3.55 -12.75 24.97
CA ALA A 118 2.15 -12.39 25.23
C ALA A 118 1.57 -11.50 24.13
N ALA A 119 2.35 -10.56 23.58
CA ALA A 119 1.93 -9.73 22.45
C ALA A 119 1.72 -10.57 21.17
N PHE A 120 2.60 -11.54 20.92
CA PHE A 120 2.42 -12.47 19.79
C PHE A 120 1.25 -13.43 20.00
N ALA A 121 0.98 -13.85 21.24
CA ALA A 121 -0.21 -14.67 21.58
C ALA A 121 -1.50 -13.91 21.28
N LEU A 122 -1.59 -12.61 21.61
CA LEU A 122 -2.71 -11.77 21.20
C LEU A 122 -2.87 -11.75 19.68
N SER A 123 -1.78 -11.55 18.95
CA SER A 123 -1.79 -11.54 17.47
C SER A 123 -2.24 -12.88 16.90
N ALA A 124 -1.83 -14.00 17.51
CA ALA A 124 -2.27 -15.34 17.13
C ALA A 124 -3.78 -15.53 17.36
N VAL A 125 -4.31 -15.10 18.53
CA VAL A 125 -5.75 -15.16 18.83
C VAL A 125 -6.56 -14.33 17.83
N LEU A 126 -6.16 -13.09 17.55
CA LEU A 126 -6.85 -12.23 16.58
C LEU A 126 -6.79 -12.83 15.16
N SER A 127 -5.64 -13.39 14.75
CA SER A 127 -5.50 -14.08 13.47
C SER A 127 -6.36 -15.33 13.39
N PHE A 128 -6.46 -16.11 14.47
CA PHE A 128 -7.35 -17.26 14.58
C PHE A 128 -8.81 -16.85 14.42
N LEU A 129 -9.27 -15.88 15.20
CA LEU A 129 -10.65 -15.38 15.13
C LEU A 129 -10.99 -14.87 13.71
N GLY A 130 -10.09 -14.11 13.10
CA GLY A 130 -10.25 -13.65 11.72
C GLY A 130 -10.29 -14.79 10.71
N THR A 131 -9.53 -15.85 10.91
CA THR A 131 -9.53 -17.04 10.04
C THR A 131 -10.81 -17.82 10.18
N VAL A 132 -11.26 -18.05 11.43
CA VAL A 132 -12.54 -18.74 11.72
C VAL A 132 -13.71 -17.95 11.17
N ALA A 133 -13.77 -16.63 11.41
CA ALA A 133 -14.80 -15.77 10.85
C ALA A 133 -14.84 -15.84 9.31
N TYR A 134 -13.67 -15.82 8.67
CA TYR A 134 -13.57 -15.96 7.22
C TYR A 134 -14.13 -17.32 6.75
N ILE A 135 -13.70 -18.44 7.36
CA ILE A 135 -14.16 -19.79 7.01
C ILE A 135 -15.67 -19.94 7.23
N ALA A 136 -16.21 -19.38 8.31
CA ALA A 136 -17.63 -19.48 8.63
C ALA A 136 -18.52 -18.67 7.66
N THR A 137 -18.00 -17.56 7.13
CA THR A 137 -18.81 -16.58 6.40
C THR A 137 -18.59 -16.58 4.90
N TYR A 138 -17.43 -17.06 4.40
CA TYR A 138 -17.04 -16.91 3.01
C TYR A 138 -18.02 -17.53 2.00
N LYS A 139 -18.64 -18.68 2.31
CA LYS A 139 -19.62 -19.30 1.42
C LYS A 139 -20.90 -18.46 1.34
N LYS A 140 -21.35 -17.92 2.49
CA LYS A 140 -22.58 -17.13 2.59
C LYS A 140 -22.48 -15.80 1.85
N PHE A 141 -21.35 -15.08 2.00
CA PHE A 141 -21.20 -13.74 1.47
C PHE A 141 -20.62 -13.72 0.05
N PHE A 142 -19.68 -14.63 -0.27
CA PHE A 142 -18.98 -14.59 -1.57
C PHE A 142 -19.59 -15.54 -2.61
N GLY A 143 -20.45 -16.48 -2.23
CA GLY A 143 -20.97 -17.48 -3.18
C GLY A 143 -19.83 -18.15 -3.94
N ASN A 144 -19.78 -17.96 -5.28
CA ASN A 144 -18.72 -18.46 -6.15
C ASN A 144 -17.67 -17.40 -6.53
N ILE A 145 -17.84 -16.12 -6.09
CA ILE A 145 -16.91 -15.04 -6.45
C ILE A 145 -15.51 -15.34 -5.93
N GLY A 146 -14.51 -15.27 -6.81
CA GLY A 146 -13.10 -15.46 -6.49
C GLY A 146 -12.69 -16.88 -6.06
N LEU A 147 -13.58 -17.88 -6.25
CA LEU A 147 -13.27 -19.28 -5.93
C LEU A 147 -12.29 -19.89 -6.92
N GLU A 148 -12.49 -19.59 -8.19
CA GLU A 148 -11.64 -20.05 -9.28
C GLU A 148 -10.71 -18.95 -9.77
N PRO A 149 -9.55 -19.31 -10.33
CA PRO A 149 -8.64 -18.35 -10.94
C PRO A 149 -9.27 -17.71 -12.18
N ASP A 150 -8.94 -16.43 -12.43
CA ASP A 150 -9.49 -15.65 -13.55
C ASP A 150 -9.02 -16.16 -14.92
N ASP A 151 -7.79 -16.70 -14.98
CA ASP A 151 -7.18 -17.25 -16.18
C ASP A 151 -6.45 -18.54 -15.82
N PRO A 152 -7.17 -19.67 -15.67
CA PRO A 152 -6.62 -20.90 -15.15
C PRO A 152 -5.52 -21.50 -16.05
N LEU A 153 -4.41 -21.90 -15.44
CA LEU A 153 -3.38 -22.67 -16.12
C LEU A 153 -3.87 -24.10 -16.39
N PRO A 154 -3.56 -24.67 -17.57
CA PRO A 154 -3.73 -26.09 -17.82
C PRO A 154 -3.04 -26.96 -16.75
N ALA A 155 -3.61 -28.12 -16.43
CA ALA A 155 -3.17 -28.95 -15.32
C ALA A 155 -1.70 -29.41 -15.47
N ASP A 156 -1.27 -29.72 -16.69
CA ASP A 156 0.11 -30.08 -17.05
C ASP A 156 1.10 -28.94 -16.74
N LYS A 157 0.71 -27.69 -16.99
CA LYS A 157 1.54 -26.50 -16.75
C LYS A 157 1.58 -26.08 -15.28
N LYS A 158 0.55 -26.40 -14.49
CA LYS A 158 0.53 -26.07 -13.04
C LYS A 158 1.69 -26.73 -12.30
N ARG A 159 1.89 -28.05 -12.50
CA ARG A 159 2.98 -28.79 -11.85
C ARG A 159 4.35 -28.25 -12.28
N SER A 160 4.54 -28.02 -13.58
CA SER A 160 5.78 -27.47 -14.11
C SER A 160 6.07 -26.07 -13.54
N PHE A 161 5.07 -25.21 -13.43
CA PHE A 161 5.22 -23.88 -12.84
C PHE A 161 5.65 -23.94 -11.38
N VAL A 162 4.96 -24.75 -10.55
CA VAL A 162 5.28 -24.89 -9.12
C VAL A 162 6.71 -25.42 -8.93
N VAL A 163 7.10 -26.45 -9.69
CA VAL A 163 8.47 -27.00 -9.63
C VAL A 163 9.51 -25.95 -10.04
N LYS A 164 9.30 -25.24 -11.15
CA LYS A 164 10.20 -24.15 -11.59
C LYS A 164 10.32 -23.05 -10.55
N MET A 165 9.19 -22.63 -9.96
CA MET A 165 9.16 -21.62 -8.92
C MET A 165 9.97 -22.06 -7.69
N LEU A 166 9.80 -23.29 -7.22
CA LEU A 166 10.57 -23.84 -6.10
C LEU A 166 12.08 -23.91 -6.41
N ILE A 167 12.44 -24.31 -7.63
CA ILE A 167 13.85 -24.33 -8.08
C ILE A 167 14.44 -22.91 -8.07
N VAL A 168 13.72 -21.91 -8.62
CA VAL A 168 14.18 -20.52 -8.65
C VAL A 168 14.35 -19.99 -7.23
N VAL A 169 13.37 -20.22 -6.34
CA VAL A 169 13.44 -19.80 -4.93
C VAL A 169 14.63 -20.46 -4.23
N ALA A 170 14.86 -21.75 -4.45
CA ALA A 170 15.99 -22.47 -3.88
C ALA A 170 17.33 -21.91 -4.39
N ILE A 171 17.48 -21.70 -5.71
CA ILE A 171 18.71 -21.16 -6.30
C ILE A 171 18.98 -19.74 -5.77
N VAL A 172 18.00 -18.84 -5.85
CA VAL A 172 18.15 -17.45 -5.41
C VAL A 172 18.40 -17.39 -3.91
N GLY A 173 17.63 -18.15 -3.12
CA GLY A 173 17.81 -18.22 -1.66
C GLY A 173 19.20 -18.73 -1.26
N THR A 174 19.68 -19.79 -1.91
CA THR A 174 21.03 -20.33 -1.66
C THR A 174 22.11 -19.34 -2.09
N ALA A 175 21.98 -18.73 -3.28
CA ALA A 175 22.94 -17.74 -3.77
C ALA A 175 23.04 -16.52 -2.84
N LEU A 176 21.90 -16.00 -2.34
CA LEU A 176 21.86 -14.92 -1.37
C LEU A 176 22.50 -15.35 -0.02
N ALA A 177 22.13 -16.51 0.50
CA ALA A 177 22.67 -17.03 1.75
C ALA A 177 24.21 -17.18 1.68
N VAL A 178 24.72 -17.77 0.61
CA VAL A 178 26.17 -17.91 0.37
C VAL A 178 26.85 -16.54 0.21
N SER A 179 26.24 -15.60 -0.52
CA SER A 179 26.80 -14.27 -0.73
C SER A 179 26.89 -13.44 0.56
N PHE A 180 25.91 -13.58 1.45
CA PHE A 180 25.93 -12.96 2.78
C PHE A 180 26.93 -13.67 3.70
N ALA A 181 26.94 -15.00 3.72
CA ALA A 181 27.85 -15.79 4.56
C ALA A 181 29.32 -15.57 4.20
N THR A 182 29.63 -15.37 2.91
CA THR A 182 31.00 -15.08 2.43
C THR A 182 31.39 -13.60 2.53
N GLY A 183 30.48 -12.72 3.01
CA GLY A 183 30.74 -11.28 3.10
C GLY A 183 30.83 -10.54 1.76
N LYS A 184 30.61 -11.24 0.62
CA LYS A 184 30.66 -10.64 -0.73
C LYS A 184 29.52 -9.64 -0.95
N LEU A 185 28.40 -9.81 -0.28
CA LEU A 185 27.23 -8.92 -0.37
C LEU A 185 26.95 -8.29 0.99
N LYS A 186 27.06 -6.96 1.05
CA LYS A 186 26.65 -6.21 2.23
C LYS A 186 25.15 -5.97 2.21
N ILE A 187 24.48 -6.02 3.37
CA ILE A 187 23.02 -5.80 3.50
C ILE A 187 22.62 -4.43 2.95
N SER A 188 23.43 -3.38 3.19
CA SER A 188 23.18 -2.03 2.69
C SER A 188 23.21 -1.95 1.15
N SER A 189 24.21 -2.57 0.52
CA SER A 189 24.34 -2.60 -0.95
C SER A 189 23.16 -3.36 -1.57
N PHE A 190 22.80 -4.52 -0.98
CA PHE A 190 21.65 -5.29 -1.43
C PHE A 190 20.34 -4.49 -1.31
N ALA A 191 20.14 -3.81 -0.17
CA ALA A 191 18.95 -2.98 0.03
C ALA A 191 18.84 -1.85 -1.01
N ASN A 192 19.96 -1.18 -1.33
CA ASN A 192 19.99 -0.12 -2.35
C ASN A 192 19.66 -0.66 -3.75
N VAL A 193 20.25 -1.78 -4.15
CA VAL A 193 19.96 -2.42 -5.44
C VAL A 193 18.49 -2.82 -5.54
N VAL A 194 17.96 -3.48 -4.51
CA VAL A 194 16.56 -3.92 -4.48
C VAL A 194 15.62 -2.72 -4.52
N SER A 195 15.90 -1.64 -3.77
CA SER A 195 15.10 -0.41 -3.80
C SER A 195 15.12 0.26 -5.16
N THR A 196 16.29 0.36 -5.81
CA THR A 196 16.42 0.94 -7.16
C THR A 196 15.64 0.11 -8.21
N ILE A 197 15.79 -1.21 -8.19
CA ILE A 197 15.07 -2.11 -9.10
C ILE A 197 13.55 -2.01 -8.88
N SER A 198 13.09 -1.80 -7.65
CA SER A 198 11.67 -1.72 -7.32
C SER A 198 10.92 -0.58 -8.03
N ILE A 199 11.62 0.46 -8.50
CA ILE A 199 11.02 1.54 -9.33
C ILE A 199 10.57 0.99 -10.69
N PHE A 200 11.40 0.15 -11.29
CA PHE A 200 11.19 -0.32 -12.66
C PHE A 200 10.25 -1.53 -12.74
N ILE A 201 10.14 -2.30 -11.67
CA ILE A 201 9.30 -3.51 -11.66
C ILE A 201 7.84 -3.23 -12.00
N PRO A 202 7.12 -2.28 -11.36
CA PRO A 202 5.71 -2.04 -11.68
C PRO A 202 5.53 -1.54 -13.11
N LEU A 203 6.45 -0.72 -13.61
CA LEU A 203 6.40 -0.23 -14.99
C LEU A 203 6.64 -1.35 -15.99
N ALA A 204 7.66 -2.18 -15.77
CA ALA A 204 7.92 -3.36 -16.61
C ALA A 204 6.73 -4.32 -16.59
N TYR A 205 6.09 -4.47 -15.44
CA TYR A 205 4.94 -5.34 -15.30
C TYR A 205 3.69 -4.78 -15.98
N LEU A 206 3.46 -3.47 -15.96
CA LEU A 206 2.41 -2.82 -16.76
C LEU A 206 2.65 -3.00 -18.26
N VAL A 207 3.91 -2.87 -18.72
CA VAL A 207 4.28 -3.14 -20.11
C VAL A 207 4.04 -4.62 -20.47
N PHE A 208 4.37 -5.54 -19.56
CA PHE A 208 4.10 -6.97 -19.74
C PHE A 208 2.60 -7.25 -19.89
N ILE A 209 1.75 -6.71 -18.99
CA ILE A 209 0.29 -6.87 -19.05
C ILE A 209 -0.26 -6.27 -20.35
N TYR A 210 0.17 -5.05 -20.69
CA TYR A 210 -0.25 -4.37 -21.93
C TYR A 210 0.11 -5.15 -23.19
N SER A 211 1.33 -5.74 -23.23
CA SER A 211 1.84 -6.48 -24.39
C SER A 211 1.33 -7.91 -24.48
N SER A 212 0.69 -8.41 -23.42
CA SER A 212 0.19 -9.77 -23.37
C SER A 212 -0.85 -10.05 -24.45
N LYS A 213 -0.80 -11.25 -25.06
CA LYS A 213 -1.83 -11.74 -25.97
C LYS A 213 -3.19 -11.98 -25.30
N LYS A 214 -3.21 -12.07 -23.96
CA LYS A 214 -4.40 -12.26 -23.14
C LYS A 214 -5.12 -10.97 -22.80
N THR A 215 -4.52 -9.82 -23.10
CA THR A 215 -5.10 -8.50 -22.91
C THR A 215 -5.74 -8.06 -24.21
N GLU A 216 -7.05 -7.92 -24.23
CA GLU A 216 -7.81 -7.51 -25.40
C GLU A 216 -7.57 -6.04 -25.76
N LYS A 217 -7.89 -5.65 -27.02
CA LYS A 217 -7.63 -4.27 -27.50
C LYS A 217 -8.30 -3.19 -26.63
N HIS A 218 -9.53 -3.43 -26.18
CA HIS A 218 -10.25 -2.50 -25.34
C HIS A 218 -9.65 -2.43 -23.92
N GLU A 219 -9.15 -3.54 -23.37
CA GLU A 219 -8.49 -3.60 -22.06
C GLU A 219 -7.12 -2.88 -22.10
N LYS A 220 -6.39 -2.94 -23.22
CA LYS A 220 -5.14 -2.18 -23.40
C LYS A 220 -5.34 -0.67 -23.21
N LYS A 221 -6.45 -0.14 -23.74
CA LYS A 221 -6.83 1.26 -23.54
C LYS A 221 -7.06 1.58 -22.07
N LYS A 222 -7.78 0.70 -21.34
CA LYS A 222 -8.01 0.84 -19.89
C LYS A 222 -6.70 0.90 -19.11
N VAL A 223 -5.75 0.00 -19.41
CA VAL A 223 -4.41 -0.01 -18.77
C VAL A 223 -3.64 1.29 -19.03
N LEU A 224 -3.66 1.81 -20.24
CA LEU A 224 -3.01 3.10 -20.55
C LEU A 224 -3.65 4.27 -19.79
N CYS A 225 -4.97 4.28 -19.69
CA CYS A 225 -5.70 5.33 -18.96
C CYS A 225 -5.45 5.28 -17.45
N LEU A 226 -4.96 4.15 -16.90
CA LEU A 226 -4.57 4.02 -15.50
C LEU A 226 -3.20 4.63 -15.19
N LEU A 227 -2.31 4.80 -16.18
CA LEU A 227 -0.95 5.31 -15.97
C LEU A 227 -0.92 6.69 -15.28
N PRO A 228 -1.69 7.73 -15.74
CA PRO A 228 -1.66 9.03 -15.06
C PRO A 228 -2.11 8.97 -13.59
N PRO A 229 -3.22 8.29 -13.22
CA PRO A 229 -3.56 8.03 -11.83
C PRO A 229 -2.48 7.28 -11.04
N PHE A 230 -1.82 6.29 -11.65
CA PHE A 230 -0.71 5.56 -11.01
C PHE A 230 0.47 6.49 -10.67
N ILE A 231 0.84 7.37 -11.60
CA ILE A 231 1.90 8.38 -11.37
C ILE A 231 1.48 9.33 -10.25
N CYS A 232 0.23 9.81 -10.25
CA CYS A 232 -0.30 10.63 -9.17
C CYS A 232 -0.16 9.93 -7.81
N ASN A 233 -0.54 8.66 -7.72
CA ASN A 233 -0.41 7.91 -6.47
C ASN A 233 1.05 7.74 -6.04
N ALA A 234 1.98 7.50 -6.99
CA ALA A 234 3.40 7.38 -6.67
C ALA A 234 3.98 8.69 -6.10
N VAL A 235 3.62 9.85 -6.67
CA VAL A 235 4.13 11.14 -6.18
C VAL A 235 3.45 11.59 -4.87
N THR A 236 2.22 11.21 -4.59
CA THR A 236 1.61 11.44 -3.27
C THR A 236 2.32 10.61 -2.20
N LEU A 237 2.63 9.34 -2.50
CA LEU A 237 3.37 8.45 -1.60
C LEU A 237 4.85 8.84 -1.44
N LEU A 238 5.42 9.60 -2.37
CA LEU A 238 6.71 10.28 -2.17
C LEU A 238 6.61 11.29 -1.01
N ILE A 239 5.59 12.16 -0.99
CA ILE A 239 5.36 13.11 0.13
C ILE A 239 5.13 12.34 1.43
N TRP A 240 4.33 11.26 1.40
CA TRP A 240 4.15 10.38 2.54
C TRP A 240 5.48 9.86 3.08
N THR A 241 6.37 9.39 2.22
CA THR A 241 7.68 8.88 2.63
C THR A 241 8.57 9.95 3.27
N GLN A 242 8.39 11.23 2.91
CA GLN A 242 9.10 12.34 3.57
C GLN A 242 8.69 12.50 5.02
N THR A 243 7.45 12.18 5.40
CA THR A 243 7.00 12.29 6.79
C THR A 243 7.76 11.37 7.74
N ILE A 244 8.29 10.26 7.24
CA ILE A 244 9.09 9.27 7.99
C ILE A 244 10.60 9.39 7.71
N SER A 245 11.03 10.37 6.92
CA SER A 245 12.44 10.65 6.61
C SER A 245 12.82 12.07 7.01
N ILE A 246 12.85 13.03 6.09
CA ILE A 246 13.26 14.42 6.35
C ILE A 246 12.39 15.08 7.43
N LEU A 247 11.07 14.93 7.34
CA LEU A 247 10.16 15.55 8.31
C LEU A 247 10.22 14.91 9.70
N ALA A 248 10.69 13.68 9.84
CA ALA A 248 10.92 13.08 11.16
C ALA A 248 12.02 13.85 11.90
N ILE A 249 13.10 14.28 11.22
CA ILE A 249 14.15 15.13 11.77
C ILE A 249 13.57 16.52 12.10
N PHE A 250 12.78 17.11 11.20
CA PHE A 250 12.11 18.38 11.43
C PHE A 250 11.24 18.35 12.70
N TYR A 251 10.50 17.25 12.94
CA TYR A 251 9.68 17.12 14.17
C TYR A 251 10.55 17.06 15.43
N GLU A 252 11.70 16.44 15.37
CA GLU A 252 12.63 16.36 16.51
C GLU A 252 13.28 17.70 16.81
N GLU A 253 13.75 18.41 15.77
CA GLU A 253 14.59 19.58 15.93
C GLU A 253 13.81 20.90 15.94
N LYS A 254 12.74 21.04 15.14
CA LYS A 254 12.05 22.32 14.92
C LYS A 254 10.71 22.45 15.63
N VAL A 255 10.08 21.34 16.06
CA VAL A 255 8.74 21.40 16.66
C VAL A 255 8.82 21.54 18.18
N ASN A 256 8.03 22.47 18.72
CA ASN A 256 7.77 22.51 20.16
C ASN A 256 6.79 21.37 20.51
N ARG A 257 7.33 20.30 21.10
CA ARG A 257 6.61 19.06 21.39
C ARG A 257 5.87 19.05 22.71
N VAL A 258 5.82 20.19 23.40
CA VAL A 258 5.06 20.31 24.65
C VAL A 258 3.59 20.59 24.34
N ILE A 259 2.72 19.62 24.61
CA ILE A 259 1.26 19.72 24.43
C ILE A 259 0.59 19.52 25.80
N PHE A 260 -0.18 20.48 26.24
CA PHE A 260 -0.80 20.49 27.58
C PHE A 260 0.17 20.25 28.73
N GLY A 261 1.40 20.77 28.63
CA GLY A 261 2.45 20.64 29.66
C GLY A 261 3.19 19.30 29.66
N VAL A 262 2.90 18.41 28.71
CA VAL A 262 3.58 17.11 28.55
C VAL A 262 4.41 17.14 27.29
N GLU A 263 5.69 16.75 27.36
CA GLU A 263 6.53 16.59 26.19
C GLU A 263 6.20 15.27 25.48
N ILE A 264 5.85 15.37 24.20
CA ILE A 264 5.49 14.23 23.35
C ILE A 264 6.70 13.84 22.49
N PRO A 265 7.11 12.56 22.45
CA PRO A 265 8.16 12.10 21.55
C PRO A 265 7.81 12.40 20.07
N ALA A 266 8.80 12.81 19.27
CA ALA A 266 8.58 13.12 17.84
C ALA A 266 7.94 11.95 17.08
N ALA A 267 8.29 10.72 17.41
CA ALA A 267 7.70 9.51 16.83
C ALA A 267 6.18 9.41 17.05
N SER A 268 5.63 10.03 18.10
CA SER A 268 4.19 10.00 18.39
C SER A 268 3.36 10.75 17.35
N PHE A 269 3.96 11.73 16.63
CA PHE A 269 3.27 12.38 15.51
C PHE A 269 2.88 11.41 14.40
N GLN A 270 3.57 10.26 14.27
CA GLN A 270 3.25 9.22 13.29
C GLN A 270 1.95 8.46 13.62
N THR A 271 1.34 8.67 14.78
CA THR A 271 0.03 8.09 15.12
C THR A 271 -1.13 8.96 14.63
N ILE A 272 -0.91 10.26 14.44
CA ILE A 272 -1.94 11.23 14.01
C ILE A 272 -2.58 10.84 12.69
N PRO A 273 -1.82 10.44 11.64
CA PRO A 273 -2.38 9.99 10.37
C PRO A 273 -3.42 8.89 10.51
N ALA A 274 -3.20 7.88 11.35
CA ALA A 274 -4.15 6.78 11.51
C ALA A 274 -5.51 7.26 12.06
N ILE A 275 -5.50 8.22 12.98
CA ILE A 275 -6.72 8.81 13.55
C ILE A 275 -7.49 9.57 12.44
N PHE A 276 -6.81 10.44 11.72
CA PHE A 276 -7.44 11.23 10.64
C PHE A 276 -7.87 10.34 9.47
N ALA A 277 -7.13 9.29 9.14
CA ALA A 277 -7.52 8.34 8.10
C ALA A 277 -8.86 7.66 8.42
N VAL A 278 -9.06 7.28 9.68
CA VAL A 278 -10.36 6.72 10.14
C VAL A 278 -11.47 7.78 10.09
N CYS A 279 -11.21 8.98 10.61
CA CYS A 279 -12.21 10.05 10.63
C CYS A 279 -12.62 10.48 9.21
N PHE A 280 -11.66 10.86 8.37
CA PHE A 280 -11.94 11.35 7.02
C PHE A 280 -12.38 10.22 6.09
N GLY A 281 -11.82 9.00 6.23
CA GLY A 281 -12.28 7.84 5.49
C GLY A 281 -13.76 7.54 5.78
N SER A 282 -14.19 7.60 7.03
CA SER A 282 -15.59 7.42 7.41
C SER A 282 -16.48 8.51 6.82
N LEU A 283 -16.08 9.79 6.91
CA LEU A 283 -16.81 10.92 6.33
C LEU A 283 -16.94 10.78 4.80
N LEU A 284 -15.86 10.43 4.13
CA LEU A 284 -15.87 10.24 2.68
C LEU A 284 -16.72 9.02 2.27
N THR A 285 -16.69 7.94 3.04
CA THR A 285 -17.59 6.79 2.83
C THR A 285 -19.06 7.23 2.86
N MET A 286 -19.44 8.01 3.88
CA MET A 286 -20.79 8.56 3.99
C MET A 286 -21.13 9.46 2.80
N LEU A 287 -20.18 10.30 2.38
CA LEU A 287 -20.34 11.19 1.22
C LEU A 287 -20.57 10.42 -0.07
N TRP A 288 -19.73 9.42 -0.35
CA TRP A 288 -19.87 8.61 -1.58
C TRP A 288 -21.16 7.80 -1.58
N THR A 289 -21.53 7.22 -0.44
CA THR A 289 -22.79 6.49 -0.31
C THR A 289 -24.00 7.41 -0.55
N LYS A 290 -23.99 8.64 0.00
CA LYS A 290 -25.07 9.61 -0.18
C LYS A 290 -25.16 10.12 -1.62
N LEU A 291 -24.04 10.34 -2.28
CA LEU A 291 -24.00 10.80 -3.68
C LEU A 291 -24.40 9.69 -4.67
N GLY A 292 -24.14 8.42 -4.33
CA GLY A 292 -24.48 7.27 -5.19
C GLY A 292 -23.98 7.47 -6.63
N LYS A 293 -24.87 7.41 -7.60
CA LYS A 293 -24.57 7.61 -9.04
C LYS A 293 -24.14 9.05 -9.41
N LYS A 294 -24.41 10.04 -8.57
CA LYS A 294 -24.04 11.46 -8.80
C LYS A 294 -22.62 11.80 -8.39
N GLN A 295 -21.88 10.86 -7.81
CA GLN A 295 -20.51 11.11 -7.39
C GLN A 295 -19.57 11.40 -8.57
N PRO A 296 -18.49 12.20 -8.37
CA PRO A 296 -17.47 12.42 -9.40
C PRO A 296 -16.81 11.11 -9.83
N PHE A 297 -16.26 11.04 -11.05
CA PHE A 297 -15.44 9.92 -11.48
C PHE A 297 -14.27 9.69 -10.53
N GLY A 298 -13.82 8.43 -10.39
CA GLY A 298 -12.65 8.09 -9.59
C GLY A 298 -11.39 8.86 -10.02
N THR A 299 -11.23 9.09 -11.32
CA THR A 299 -10.14 9.92 -11.87
C THR A 299 -10.22 11.39 -11.46
N THR A 300 -11.43 11.96 -11.33
CA THR A 300 -11.65 13.32 -10.81
C THR A 300 -11.25 13.40 -9.34
N LYS A 301 -11.66 12.41 -8.53
CA LYS A 301 -11.27 12.31 -7.11
C LYS A 301 -9.76 12.21 -6.97
N MET A 302 -9.11 11.34 -7.77
CA MET A 302 -7.64 11.20 -7.79
C MET A 302 -6.93 12.51 -8.09
N GLY A 303 -7.32 13.22 -9.14
CA GLY A 303 -6.73 14.52 -9.49
C GLY A 303 -6.87 15.55 -8.37
N PHE A 304 -8.07 15.67 -7.80
CA PHE A 304 -8.35 16.55 -6.67
C PHE A 304 -7.51 16.20 -5.43
N GLY A 305 -7.48 14.92 -5.04
CA GLY A 305 -6.68 14.46 -3.91
C GLY A 305 -5.18 14.70 -4.11
N THR A 306 -4.67 14.50 -5.33
CA THR A 306 -3.26 14.76 -5.65
C THR A 306 -2.91 16.25 -5.53
N ILE A 307 -3.80 17.17 -5.96
CA ILE A 307 -3.63 18.60 -5.73
C ILE A 307 -3.53 18.90 -4.24
N LEU A 308 -4.42 18.34 -3.42
CA LEU A 308 -4.41 18.55 -1.97
C LEU A 308 -3.12 18.01 -1.32
N TRP A 309 -2.56 16.91 -1.80
CA TRP A 309 -1.25 16.41 -1.36
C TRP A 309 -0.13 17.44 -1.64
N GLY A 310 -0.12 18.02 -2.84
CA GLY A 310 0.82 19.07 -3.19
C GLY A 310 0.66 20.32 -2.32
N LEU A 311 -0.58 20.75 -2.06
CA LEU A 311 -0.87 21.86 -1.14
C LEU A 311 -0.48 21.53 0.31
N GLY A 312 -0.62 20.28 0.73
CA GLY A 312 -0.13 19.82 2.03
C GLY A 312 1.39 20.07 2.19
N ALA A 313 2.19 19.78 1.17
CA ALA A 313 3.63 20.08 1.20
C ALA A 313 3.91 21.59 1.33
N MET A 314 3.05 22.47 0.81
CA MET A 314 3.19 23.93 0.97
C MET A 314 3.01 24.38 2.42
N ILE A 315 2.31 23.63 3.26
CA ILE A 315 2.24 23.93 4.70
C ILE A 315 3.64 23.90 5.31
N ILE A 316 4.47 22.94 4.93
CA ILE A 316 5.87 22.86 5.42
C ILE A 316 6.67 24.09 4.96
N VAL A 317 6.49 24.54 3.71
CA VAL A 317 7.10 25.78 3.21
C VAL A 317 6.70 26.96 4.08
N LEU A 318 5.41 27.08 4.38
CA LEU A 318 4.87 28.15 5.22
C LEU A 318 5.49 28.13 6.63
N LEU A 319 5.74 26.94 7.20
CA LEU A 319 6.37 26.81 8.52
C LEU A 319 7.82 27.31 8.52
N TYR A 320 8.60 27.02 7.49
CA TYR A 320 9.96 27.55 7.37
C TYR A 320 10.00 29.06 7.20
N ILE A 321 8.96 29.67 6.57
CA ILE A 321 8.84 31.13 6.42
C ILE A 321 8.40 31.80 7.72
N ILE A 322 7.42 31.24 8.44
CA ILE A 322 6.88 31.82 9.67
C ILE A 322 7.83 31.64 10.87
N TYR A 323 8.57 30.53 10.89
CA TYR A 323 9.49 30.17 11.98
C TYR A 323 10.93 30.05 11.48
N PRO A 324 11.58 31.18 11.12
CA PRO A 324 12.95 31.15 10.59
C PRO A 324 13.97 30.83 11.69
N GLY A 325 15.14 30.34 11.29
CA GLY A 325 16.26 30.04 12.19
C GLY A 325 15.88 29.00 13.26
N ASP A 326 16.16 29.29 14.53
CA ASP A 326 15.92 28.37 15.65
C ASP A 326 14.52 28.47 16.28
N ALA A 327 13.63 29.27 15.69
CA ALA A 327 12.26 29.41 16.17
C ALA A 327 11.53 28.06 16.12
N LYS A 328 10.90 27.69 17.25
CA LYS A 328 10.17 26.42 17.37
C LYS A 328 8.76 26.53 16.80
N VAL A 329 8.41 25.60 15.92
CA VAL A 329 7.08 25.47 15.33
C VAL A 329 6.10 24.92 16.36
N ASN A 330 4.90 25.50 16.42
CA ASN A 330 3.85 24.97 17.27
C ASN A 330 3.35 23.61 16.74
N ALA A 331 3.24 22.61 17.62
CA ALA A 331 2.83 21.23 17.25
C ALA A 331 1.48 21.14 16.53
N TRP A 332 0.56 22.08 16.76
CA TRP A 332 -0.74 22.11 16.08
C TRP A 332 -0.63 22.30 14.56
N TRP A 333 0.44 22.90 14.07
CA TRP A 333 0.71 22.95 12.63
C TRP A 333 0.96 21.58 12.03
N ILE A 334 1.60 20.70 12.78
CA ILE A 334 1.83 19.32 12.35
C ILE A 334 0.54 18.53 12.35
N VAL A 335 -0.34 18.79 13.32
CA VAL A 335 -1.70 18.23 13.34
C VAL A 335 -2.48 18.68 12.09
N LEU A 336 -2.44 19.98 11.75
CA LEU A 336 -3.08 20.52 10.55
C LEU A 336 -2.49 19.91 9.27
N PHE A 337 -1.17 19.79 9.19
CA PHE A 337 -0.48 19.16 8.07
C PHE A 337 -0.99 17.74 7.83
N TYR A 338 -1.02 16.90 8.85
CA TYR A 338 -1.54 15.55 8.75
C TYR A 338 -3.05 15.50 8.46
N ALA A 339 -3.83 16.44 8.99
CA ALA A 339 -5.25 16.53 8.66
C ALA A 339 -5.46 16.74 7.16
N VAL A 340 -4.72 17.67 6.55
CA VAL A 340 -4.80 17.94 5.10
C VAL A 340 -4.34 16.72 4.30
N LEU A 341 -3.22 16.08 4.69
CA LEU A 341 -2.72 14.91 3.98
C LEU A 341 -3.69 13.73 4.05
N MET A 342 -4.25 13.43 5.21
CA MET A 342 -5.17 12.29 5.38
C MET A 342 -6.53 12.54 4.74
N PHE A 343 -6.99 13.80 4.71
CA PHE A 343 -8.15 14.15 3.92
C PHE A 343 -7.89 13.92 2.42
N ALA A 344 -6.73 14.34 1.92
CA ALA A 344 -6.29 14.12 0.54
C ALA A 344 -6.15 12.61 0.22
N GLU A 345 -5.61 11.83 1.16
CA GLU A 345 -5.42 10.38 0.98
C GLU A 345 -6.73 9.64 0.78
N GLY A 346 -7.80 10.05 1.42
CA GLY A 346 -9.13 9.48 1.21
C GLY A 346 -9.66 9.63 -0.21
N PHE A 347 -9.13 10.59 -1.00
CA PHE A 347 -9.41 10.74 -2.43
C PHE A 347 -8.43 10.00 -3.33
N THR A 348 -7.31 9.51 -2.83
CA THR A 348 -6.26 8.86 -3.65
C THR A 348 -6.17 7.37 -3.39
N CYS A 349 -5.81 6.93 -2.20
CA CYS A 349 -5.51 5.54 -1.92
C CYS A 349 -6.69 4.58 -2.19
N PRO A 350 -7.87 4.71 -1.54
CA PRO A 350 -8.99 3.78 -1.75
C PRO A 350 -9.59 3.90 -3.16
N ILE A 351 -9.68 5.13 -3.68
CA ILE A 351 -10.20 5.40 -5.03
C ILE A 351 -9.28 4.81 -6.09
N GLY A 352 -7.98 4.85 -5.87
CA GLY A 352 -7.01 4.25 -6.76
C GLY A 352 -7.19 2.75 -6.93
N TYR A 353 -7.47 2.01 -5.86
CA TYR A 353 -7.83 0.59 -5.96
C TYR A 353 -9.16 0.40 -6.72
N SER A 354 -10.14 1.26 -6.49
CA SER A 354 -11.42 1.21 -7.21
C SER A 354 -11.23 1.38 -8.72
N ILE A 355 -10.51 2.41 -9.17
CA ILE A 355 -10.24 2.61 -10.60
C ILE A 355 -9.36 1.53 -11.21
N THR A 356 -8.41 0.98 -10.44
CA THR A 356 -7.58 -0.14 -10.87
C THR A 356 -8.42 -1.39 -11.12
N ALA A 357 -9.42 -1.66 -10.28
CA ALA A 357 -10.34 -2.76 -10.47
C ALA A 357 -11.14 -2.65 -11.78
N VAL A 358 -11.50 -1.42 -12.22
CA VAL A 358 -12.15 -1.17 -13.51
C VAL A 358 -11.18 -1.33 -14.68
N ALA A 359 -9.94 -0.87 -14.51
CA ALA A 359 -8.94 -0.87 -15.56
C ALA A 359 -8.26 -2.23 -15.76
N ALA A 360 -8.39 -3.14 -14.79
CA ALA A 360 -7.70 -4.43 -14.81
C ALA A 360 -8.22 -5.35 -15.91
N PRO A 361 -7.34 -5.89 -16.79
CA PRO A 361 -7.72 -6.94 -17.71
C PRO A 361 -8.16 -8.20 -16.97
N LYS A 362 -9.17 -8.90 -17.49
CA LYS A 362 -9.77 -10.09 -16.85
C LYS A 362 -8.75 -11.15 -16.44
N ALA A 363 -7.72 -11.36 -17.26
CA ALA A 363 -6.67 -12.35 -16.99
C ALA A 363 -5.64 -11.91 -15.91
N PHE A 364 -5.67 -10.63 -15.47
CA PHE A 364 -4.63 -10.03 -14.64
C PHE A 364 -5.16 -9.21 -13.46
N VAL A 365 -6.35 -9.52 -12.96
CA VAL A 365 -7.04 -8.67 -11.97
C VAL A 365 -6.23 -8.48 -10.69
N THR A 366 -5.81 -9.56 -10.03
CA THR A 366 -5.01 -9.47 -8.79
C THR A 366 -3.61 -8.90 -9.07
N GLN A 367 -3.05 -9.22 -10.23
CA GLN A 367 -1.76 -8.69 -10.66
C GLN A 367 -1.80 -7.17 -10.84
N MET A 368 -2.86 -6.62 -11.42
CA MET A 368 -3.06 -5.16 -11.54
C MET A 368 -3.21 -4.49 -10.17
N MET A 369 -3.96 -5.10 -9.24
CA MET A 369 -4.05 -4.61 -7.85
C MET A 369 -2.68 -4.58 -7.16
N THR A 370 -1.86 -5.59 -7.41
CA THR A 370 -0.50 -5.67 -6.88
C THR A 370 0.39 -4.59 -7.49
N VAL A 371 0.33 -4.41 -8.82
CA VAL A 371 1.07 -3.33 -9.50
C VAL A 371 0.66 -1.97 -8.93
N TRP A 372 -0.65 -1.73 -8.74
CA TRP A 372 -1.11 -0.50 -8.11
C TRP A 372 -0.48 -0.27 -6.73
N SER A 373 -0.45 -1.29 -5.89
CA SER A 373 0.16 -1.19 -4.55
C SER A 373 1.67 -0.89 -4.59
N MET A 374 2.36 -1.28 -5.65
CA MET A 374 3.79 -1.00 -5.82
C MET A 374 4.08 0.48 -6.11
N SER A 375 3.08 1.32 -6.40
CA SER A 375 3.26 2.78 -6.47
C SER A 375 3.87 3.34 -5.17
N GLN A 376 3.64 2.70 -4.02
CA GLN A 376 4.29 3.04 -2.76
C GLN A 376 5.82 2.84 -2.83
N SER A 377 6.27 1.74 -3.41
CA SER A 377 7.70 1.48 -3.60
C SER A 377 8.33 2.49 -4.57
N VAL A 378 7.60 2.87 -5.62
CA VAL A 378 8.04 3.93 -6.55
C VAL A 378 8.15 5.27 -5.83
N GLY A 379 7.14 5.65 -5.03
CA GLY A 379 7.17 6.89 -4.25
C GLY A 379 8.33 6.93 -3.25
N ALA A 380 8.57 5.83 -2.53
CA ALA A 380 9.68 5.71 -1.60
C ALA A 380 11.05 5.81 -2.31
N ALA A 381 11.19 5.21 -3.47
CA ALA A 381 12.42 5.25 -4.25
C ALA A 381 12.66 6.63 -4.89
N LEU A 382 11.61 7.30 -5.36
CA LEU A 382 11.69 8.70 -5.79
C LEU A 382 12.12 9.60 -4.64
N ASN A 383 11.57 9.41 -3.44
CA ASN A 383 12.01 10.15 -2.25
C ASN A 383 13.50 9.92 -1.95
N MET A 384 13.99 8.68 -2.04
CA MET A 384 15.40 8.37 -1.82
C MET A 384 16.33 9.12 -2.80
N ILE A 385 15.91 9.28 -4.06
CA ILE A 385 16.64 10.08 -5.04
C ILE A 385 16.59 11.56 -4.66
N LEU A 386 15.41 12.07 -4.31
CA LEU A 386 15.21 13.49 -4.00
C LEU A 386 15.93 13.95 -2.73
N VAL A 387 16.05 13.08 -1.72
CA VAL A 387 16.79 13.37 -0.48
C VAL A 387 18.25 13.76 -0.78
N ASN A 388 18.86 13.26 -1.85
CA ASN A 388 20.23 13.65 -2.24
C ASN A 388 20.32 15.13 -2.70
N PHE A 389 19.21 15.74 -3.05
CA PHE A 389 19.14 17.17 -3.42
C PHE A 389 18.73 18.07 -2.26
N TYR A 390 18.33 17.47 -1.14
CA TYR A 390 18.05 18.21 0.09
C TYR A 390 19.34 18.72 0.71
N LYS A 391 19.38 20.02 1.00
CA LYS A 391 20.49 20.67 1.70
C LYS A 391 19.91 21.55 2.79
N GLU A 392 20.57 21.61 3.92
CA GLU A 392 20.24 22.53 5.00
C GLU A 392 20.29 23.97 4.48
N GLY A 393 19.25 24.75 4.75
CA GLY A 393 19.05 26.10 4.21
C GLY A 393 18.37 26.15 2.83
N SER A 394 18.08 25.01 2.19
CA SER A 394 17.35 24.92 0.92
C SER A 394 15.96 24.27 1.05
N GLU A 395 15.41 24.23 2.25
CA GLU A 395 14.13 23.55 2.57
C GLU A 395 12.97 24.16 1.79
N VAL A 396 12.89 25.49 1.76
CA VAL A 396 11.80 26.20 1.08
C VAL A 396 11.75 25.86 -0.41
N PRO A 397 12.80 26.06 -1.23
CA PRO A 397 12.75 25.67 -2.64
C PRO A 397 12.57 24.18 -2.87
N PHE A 398 13.08 23.32 -1.96
CA PHE A 398 12.91 21.88 -2.06
C PHE A 398 11.44 21.47 -1.94
N PHE A 399 10.74 21.93 -0.88
CA PHE A 399 9.32 21.59 -0.68
C PHE A 399 8.39 22.31 -1.67
N ILE A 400 8.73 23.52 -2.12
CA ILE A 400 8.01 24.20 -3.22
C ILE A 400 8.07 23.34 -4.49
N GLY A 401 9.28 22.89 -4.85
CA GLY A 401 9.47 22.07 -6.07
C GLY A 401 8.63 20.80 -6.02
N ILE A 402 8.67 20.06 -4.92
CA ILE A 402 7.89 18.84 -4.76
C ILE A 402 6.39 19.12 -4.77
N GLY A 403 5.93 20.06 -3.94
CA GLY A 403 4.52 20.38 -3.85
C GLY A 403 3.93 20.90 -5.16
N ALA A 404 4.69 21.74 -5.89
CA ALA A 404 4.27 22.25 -7.20
C ALA A 404 4.16 21.12 -8.24
N VAL A 405 5.16 20.25 -8.34
CA VAL A 405 5.12 19.10 -9.27
C VAL A 405 3.92 18.20 -8.98
N VAL A 406 3.68 17.88 -7.71
CA VAL A 406 2.55 17.02 -7.31
C VAL A 406 1.22 17.71 -7.62
N ALA A 407 1.07 18.99 -7.31
CA ALA A 407 -0.14 19.74 -7.60
C ALA A 407 -0.42 19.87 -9.11
N ILE A 408 0.62 20.12 -9.92
CA ILE A 408 0.52 20.18 -11.39
C ILE A 408 0.08 18.84 -11.96
N LEU A 409 0.67 17.72 -11.53
CA LEU A 409 0.26 16.39 -11.98
C LEU A 409 -1.21 16.10 -11.61
N GLY A 410 -1.61 16.47 -10.41
CA GLY A 410 -3.01 16.38 -9.99
C GLY A 410 -3.95 17.23 -10.87
N ALA A 411 -3.55 18.46 -11.18
CA ALA A 411 -4.32 19.36 -12.06
C ALA A 411 -4.44 18.81 -13.49
N VAL A 412 -3.38 18.22 -14.04
CA VAL A 412 -3.42 17.54 -15.33
C VAL A 412 -4.39 16.38 -15.32
N VAL A 413 -4.32 15.50 -14.31
CA VAL A 413 -5.25 14.37 -14.21
C VAL A 413 -6.69 14.87 -14.02
N LEU A 414 -6.90 15.94 -13.26
CA LEU A 414 -8.22 16.54 -13.06
C LEU A 414 -8.78 17.09 -14.38
N ALA A 415 -7.95 17.82 -15.17
CA ALA A 415 -8.35 18.38 -16.46
C ALA A 415 -8.74 17.29 -17.49
N PHE A 416 -8.03 16.16 -17.48
CA PHE A 416 -8.31 15.03 -18.38
C PHE A 416 -9.20 13.95 -17.75
N SER A 417 -9.74 14.17 -16.55
CA SER A 417 -10.42 13.15 -15.75
C SER A 417 -11.57 12.46 -16.49
N LYS A 418 -12.38 13.21 -17.22
CA LYS A 418 -13.48 12.64 -18.03
C LYS A 418 -12.98 11.71 -19.13
N LYS A 419 -11.97 12.12 -19.90
CA LYS A 419 -11.38 11.31 -20.98
C LYS A 419 -10.73 10.04 -20.44
N LEU A 420 -10.08 10.14 -19.28
CA LEU A 420 -9.49 8.98 -18.60
C LEU A 420 -10.56 8.00 -18.12
N ALA A 421 -11.66 8.52 -17.53
CA ALA A 421 -12.77 7.69 -17.06
C ALA A 421 -13.46 6.96 -18.24
N GLU A 422 -13.81 7.69 -19.30
CA GLU A 422 -14.38 7.10 -20.52
C GLU A 422 -13.44 6.07 -21.16
N GLY A 423 -12.12 6.35 -21.17
CA GLY A 423 -11.11 5.41 -21.65
C GLY A 423 -11.01 4.13 -20.84
N MET A 424 -11.37 4.16 -19.56
CA MET A 424 -11.47 2.98 -18.68
C MET A 424 -12.85 2.30 -18.74
N GLY A 425 -13.82 2.84 -19.47
CA GLY A 425 -15.18 2.29 -19.55
C GLY A 425 -16.09 2.72 -18.41
N MET A 426 -15.72 3.79 -17.66
CA MET A 426 -16.59 4.39 -16.64
C MET A 426 -17.58 5.34 -17.32
N GLU A 427 -18.80 4.93 -17.48
CA GLU A 427 -19.88 5.78 -17.99
C GLU A 427 -20.75 6.27 -16.83
N ARG A 428 -21.23 7.52 -16.92
CA ARG A 428 -22.36 7.96 -16.10
C ARG A 428 -23.62 7.55 -16.85
N GLU A 429 -24.45 6.73 -16.22
CA GLU A 429 -25.82 6.64 -16.66
C GLU A 429 -26.43 8.06 -16.56
N ALA A 430 -26.97 8.54 -17.69
CA ALA A 430 -27.59 9.86 -17.83
C ALA A 430 -28.79 10.03 -16.90
#